data_68d5515e2e4345b4b88f86c94657417c
#
_entry.id   68d5515e2e4345b4b88f86c94657417c
#
_cell.length_a   1.000
_cell.length_b   1.000
_cell.length_c   1.000
_cell.angle_alpha   90.00
_cell.angle_beta   90.00
_cell.angle_gamma   90.00
#
_symmetry.space_group_name_H-M   'P 1'
#
loop_
_entity.id
_entity.type
_entity.pdbx_description
1 polymer ?
#
loop_
_entity_poly.entity_id
_entity_poly.type
_entity_poly.pdbx_seq_one_letter_code
_entity_poly.pdbx_strand_id
1 'polypeptide(L)'
;MESLTARPYSQQCSVPEFYETYVESTNYERVPTRTLARIISVLRRRGDIDRSTGEWTDLHGKGVASNDGRMKALYDHVLGAAAEVCPRRFSPDKKTTTYTCSSGLETAADIPGTTYYADAVSYLAQPSYTREATPGTAHNHVVTAQGQSRIVYTADVGMTWGLTPFADSSHIQRNEDQTLYAAQHILYNDIRHTCQFAVTIEGSSVRLWYHTRSRTIFTERFDLHKHSDELIQIILFSSFASPAQLGFDPAVHRVVVGNELYYQFDVVHRDGTCHQYQSVEIEYEDAASNLHCQAMRVFKVVDCGNLSGPCRVLQDYWRSNDAEVSEEGKIQDAIFCAMEETMTEDELIDIRRHFMTLLADGVVAYDPATFFFALYQVIQVLDKMRRAGYVHRDVSLGNIMLQCMDTSSTNLSERYITKLADLEYARAYDKIANDRGVGTSVFMAVEVQAQEHIFANCREEELLTHNYFAYNPLHDVESALWCAIYFALRRCSRRVLESTDWKVMRDFLLEAESYERAVCAPCTSGSPQRRALIIRPYGLCLFRKQLSHLYGDDC
;
A
#
# COMPACT_ATOMS: atom_id res chain seq x y z
N MET A 1 4.97 14.65 -23.25
CA MET A 1 4.10 13.92 -22.30
C MET A 1 3.91 12.52 -22.84
N GLU A 2 4.20 11.53 -22.04
CA GLU A 2 4.03 10.13 -22.42
C GLU A 2 2.54 9.79 -22.54
N SER A 3 2.19 8.97 -23.55
CA SER A 3 0.80 8.47 -23.66
C SER A 3 0.49 7.57 -22.45
N LEU A 4 -0.78 7.45 -22.07
CA LEU A 4 -1.20 6.57 -20.97
C LEU A 4 -0.67 5.15 -21.08
N THR A 5 -0.63 4.62 -22.31
CA THR A 5 -0.12 3.27 -22.60
C THR A 5 1.39 3.13 -22.42
N ALA A 6 2.14 4.23 -22.37
CA ALA A 6 3.57 4.24 -22.09
C ALA A 6 3.90 4.43 -20.59
N ARG A 7 2.90 4.73 -19.74
CA ARG A 7 3.12 4.87 -18.30
C ARG A 7 3.29 3.49 -17.67
N PRO A 8 4.31 3.29 -16.82
CA PRO A 8 4.44 2.05 -16.06
C PRO A 8 3.17 1.84 -15.23
N TYR A 9 2.76 0.60 -15.04
CA TYR A 9 1.56 0.19 -14.29
C TYR A 9 0.21 0.56 -14.92
N SER A 10 0.16 1.08 -16.17
CA SER A 10 -1.09 1.39 -16.86
C SER A 10 -1.37 0.39 -17.99
N GLN A 11 -2.58 -0.16 -18.03
CA GLN A 11 -2.99 -1.16 -19.01
C GLN A 11 -4.36 -0.81 -19.61
N GLN A 12 -4.47 -0.90 -20.93
CA GLN A 12 -5.73 -0.77 -21.64
C GLN A 12 -6.39 -2.11 -21.83
N CYS A 13 -7.72 -2.16 -21.70
CA CYS A 13 -8.56 -3.33 -21.98
C CYS A 13 -9.78 -2.95 -22.82
N SER A 14 -10.52 -3.93 -23.30
CA SER A 14 -11.83 -3.70 -23.93
C SER A 14 -12.92 -3.41 -22.89
N VAL A 15 -14.04 -2.80 -23.30
CA VAL A 15 -15.18 -2.53 -22.40
C VAL A 15 -15.79 -3.82 -21.84
N PRO A 16 -16.03 -4.88 -22.63
CA PRO A 16 -16.53 -6.14 -22.10
C PRO A 16 -15.58 -6.78 -21.07
N GLU A 17 -14.26 -6.80 -21.33
CA GLU A 17 -13.23 -7.31 -20.42
C GLU A 17 -13.21 -6.52 -19.10
N PHE A 18 -13.40 -5.20 -19.16
CA PHE A 18 -13.48 -4.37 -17.98
C PHE A 18 -14.62 -4.77 -17.05
N TYR A 19 -15.81 -4.97 -17.61
CA TYR A 19 -16.95 -5.41 -16.79
C TYR A 19 -16.75 -6.82 -16.24
N GLU A 20 -16.31 -7.76 -17.05
CA GLU A 20 -16.10 -9.15 -16.65
C GLU A 20 -15.03 -9.27 -15.56
N THR A 21 -13.89 -8.59 -15.75
CA THR A 21 -12.74 -8.75 -14.87
C THR A 21 -12.78 -7.87 -13.63
N TYR A 22 -13.30 -6.63 -13.72
CA TYR A 22 -13.19 -5.65 -12.63
C TYR A 22 -14.51 -5.30 -11.97
N VAL A 23 -15.65 -5.45 -12.65
CA VAL A 23 -16.97 -5.19 -12.07
C VAL A 23 -17.60 -6.48 -11.56
N GLU A 24 -17.70 -7.52 -12.38
CA GLU A 24 -18.32 -8.80 -12.00
C GLU A 24 -17.49 -9.56 -10.96
N SER A 25 -16.15 -9.41 -10.96
CA SER A 25 -15.28 -10.00 -9.93
C SER A 25 -15.58 -9.49 -8.51
N THR A 26 -16.24 -8.33 -8.38
CA THR A 26 -16.75 -7.83 -7.10
C THR A 26 -18.04 -8.52 -6.63
N ASN A 27 -18.50 -9.55 -7.33
CA ASN A 27 -19.82 -10.19 -7.17
C ASN A 27 -20.99 -9.22 -7.50
N TYR A 28 -20.78 -8.19 -8.31
CA TYR A 28 -21.86 -7.38 -8.85
C TYR A 28 -22.48 -8.07 -10.05
N GLU A 29 -23.75 -8.41 -9.96
CA GLU A 29 -24.47 -8.99 -11.06
C GLU A 29 -24.76 -7.92 -12.15
N ARG A 30 -24.12 -8.03 -13.30
CA ARG A 30 -24.34 -7.16 -14.45
C ARG A 30 -25.82 -7.17 -14.87
N VAL A 31 -26.32 -6.02 -15.31
CA VAL A 31 -27.70 -5.95 -15.77
C VAL A 31 -27.87 -6.72 -17.08
N PRO A 32 -28.77 -7.71 -17.17
CA PRO A 32 -28.93 -8.49 -18.38
C PRO A 32 -29.32 -7.64 -19.59
N THR A 33 -28.78 -7.96 -20.77
CA THR A 33 -29.02 -7.23 -22.04
C THR A 33 -30.51 -7.00 -22.32
N ARG A 34 -31.36 -7.99 -22.02
CA ARG A 34 -32.82 -7.87 -22.18
C ARG A 34 -33.41 -6.78 -21.26
N THR A 35 -32.89 -6.63 -20.06
CA THR A 35 -33.33 -5.59 -19.11
C THR A 35 -32.83 -4.23 -19.56
N LEU A 36 -31.60 -4.11 -20.03
CA LEU A 36 -31.06 -2.87 -20.62
C LEU A 36 -31.89 -2.40 -21.82
N ALA A 37 -32.21 -3.31 -22.74
CA ALA A 37 -33.06 -3.01 -23.89
C ALA A 37 -34.43 -2.45 -23.46
N ARG A 38 -35.01 -2.95 -22.36
CA ARG A 38 -36.26 -2.41 -21.78
C ARG A 38 -36.06 -1.02 -21.19
N ILE A 39 -34.95 -0.79 -20.46
CA ILE A 39 -34.61 0.54 -19.91
C ILE A 39 -34.48 1.56 -21.06
N ILE A 40 -33.71 1.21 -22.10
CA ILE A 40 -33.53 2.05 -23.30
C ILE A 40 -34.90 2.32 -23.98
N SER A 41 -35.78 1.33 -24.04
CA SER A 41 -37.14 1.50 -24.60
C SER A 41 -37.96 2.49 -23.78
N VAL A 42 -37.83 2.50 -22.45
CA VAL A 42 -38.49 3.50 -21.57
C VAL A 42 -37.90 4.89 -21.82
N LEU A 43 -36.58 5.03 -21.87
CA LEU A 43 -35.91 6.31 -22.15
C LEU A 43 -36.34 6.89 -23.53
N ARG A 44 -36.40 6.05 -24.56
CA ARG A 44 -36.90 6.44 -25.89
C ARG A 44 -38.37 6.84 -25.87
N ARG A 45 -39.20 6.17 -25.06
CA ARG A 45 -40.63 6.51 -24.92
C ARG A 45 -40.81 7.86 -24.23
N ARG A 46 -39.98 8.17 -23.24
CA ARG A 46 -39.98 9.45 -22.52
C ARG A 46 -39.38 10.60 -23.31
N GLY A 47 -38.61 10.31 -24.36
CA GLY A 47 -37.90 11.30 -25.17
C GLY A 47 -36.51 11.67 -24.63
N ASP A 48 -36.02 10.94 -23.65
CA ASP A 48 -34.67 11.11 -23.09
C ASP A 48 -33.59 10.67 -24.11
N ILE A 49 -33.93 9.65 -24.92
CA ILE A 49 -33.15 9.23 -26.11
C ILE A 49 -34.04 9.46 -27.35
N ASP A 50 -33.50 10.18 -28.33
CA ASP A 50 -34.18 10.42 -29.59
C ASP A 50 -34.41 9.10 -30.34
N ARG A 51 -35.64 8.92 -30.86
CA ARG A 51 -36.04 7.67 -31.53
C ARG A 51 -35.42 7.50 -32.91
N SER A 52 -35.10 8.61 -33.58
CA SER A 52 -34.59 8.61 -34.94
C SER A 52 -33.08 8.53 -35.01
N THR A 53 -32.38 9.22 -34.13
CA THR A 53 -30.92 9.27 -34.09
C THR A 53 -30.31 8.29 -33.09
N GLY A 54 -31.04 7.92 -32.05
CA GLY A 54 -30.52 7.12 -30.91
C GLY A 54 -29.69 7.93 -29.92
N GLU A 55 -29.59 9.23 -30.09
CA GLU A 55 -28.78 10.11 -29.26
C GLU A 55 -29.53 10.57 -28.00
N TRP A 56 -28.75 10.83 -26.93
CA TRP A 56 -29.28 11.46 -25.73
C TRP A 56 -29.73 12.89 -26.05
N THR A 57 -30.99 13.18 -25.82
CA THR A 57 -31.64 14.45 -26.26
C THR A 57 -30.99 15.66 -25.59
N ASP A 58 -30.71 15.59 -24.30
CA ASP A 58 -30.07 16.68 -23.54
C ASP A 58 -28.60 16.94 -23.93
N LEU A 59 -27.96 15.99 -24.58
CA LEU A 59 -26.55 16.08 -24.97
C LEU A 59 -26.38 16.32 -26.48
N HIS A 60 -27.46 16.37 -27.27
CA HIS A 60 -27.39 16.50 -28.71
C HIS A 60 -26.66 17.80 -29.13
N GLY A 61 -25.59 17.67 -29.92
CA GLY A 61 -24.75 18.77 -30.38
C GLY A 61 -24.00 19.56 -29.29
N LYS A 62 -24.03 19.08 -28.06
CA LYS A 62 -23.34 19.71 -26.90
C LYS A 62 -22.63 18.66 -26.11
N GLY A 63 -21.34 18.83 -25.82
CA GLY A 63 -20.62 17.93 -24.92
C GLY A 63 -21.16 17.99 -23.49
N VAL A 64 -20.68 17.09 -22.65
CA VAL A 64 -21.01 17.04 -21.21
C VAL A 64 -20.11 18.01 -20.46
N ALA A 65 -20.68 18.89 -19.64
CA ALA A 65 -19.95 19.81 -18.78
C ALA A 65 -20.41 19.67 -17.32
N SER A 66 -19.49 19.89 -16.39
CA SER A 66 -19.75 19.74 -14.95
C SER A 66 -20.77 20.73 -14.38
N ASN A 67 -20.94 21.89 -15.01
CA ASN A 67 -21.72 23.01 -14.46
C ASN A 67 -23.12 23.20 -15.06
N ASP A 68 -23.50 22.41 -16.05
CA ASP A 68 -24.76 22.64 -16.77
C ASP A 68 -25.95 21.73 -16.35
N GLY A 69 -25.73 20.84 -15.41
CA GLY A 69 -26.72 19.92 -14.86
C GLY A 69 -27.21 18.82 -15.81
N ARG A 70 -26.77 18.81 -17.08
CA ARG A 70 -27.21 17.81 -18.09
C ARG A 70 -26.81 16.39 -17.71
N MET A 71 -25.60 16.20 -17.21
CA MET A 71 -25.16 14.86 -16.76
C MET A 71 -25.98 14.39 -15.55
N LYS A 72 -26.35 15.32 -14.65
CA LYS A 72 -27.22 15.00 -13.52
C LYS A 72 -28.61 14.59 -13.99
N ALA A 73 -29.18 15.32 -14.96
CA ALA A 73 -30.46 14.97 -15.55
C ALA A 73 -30.45 13.61 -16.23
N LEU A 74 -29.44 13.34 -17.07
CA LEU A 74 -29.23 12.03 -17.70
C LEU A 74 -29.13 10.91 -16.64
N TYR A 75 -28.36 11.13 -15.61
CA TYR A 75 -28.20 10.17 -14.50
C TYR A 75 -29.56 9.86 -13.84
N ASP A 76 -30.35 10.89 -13.52
CA ASP A 76 -31.67 10.74 -12.92
C ASP A 76 -32.71 10.09 -13.87
N HIS A 77 -32.65 10.38 -15.18
CA HIS A 77 -33.46 9.72 -16.19
C HIS A 77 -33.18 8.21 -16.27
N VAL A 78 -31.90 7.82 -16.26
CA VAL A 78 -31.49 6.40 -16.24
C VAL A 78 -32.05 5.71 -14.99
N LEU A 79 -31.85 6.29 -13.80
CA LEU A 79 -32.34 5.72 -12.55
C LEU A 79 -33.87 5.58 -12.54
N GLY A 80 -34.56 6.61 -13.02
CA GLY A 80 -36.02 6.59 -13.12
C GLY A 80 -36.56 5.52 -14.10
N ALA A 81 -35.89 5.33 -15.24
CA ALA A 81 -36.24 4.28 -16.19
C ALA A 81 -35.93 2.87 -15.65
N ALA A 82 -34.80 2.72 -14.96
CA ALA A 82 -34.40 1.44 -14.33
C ALA A 82 -35.39 1.05 -13.21
N ALA A 83 -35.83 2.00 -12.39
CA ALA A 83 -36.81 1.77 -11.34
C ALA A 83 -38.17 1.35 -11.92
N GLU A 84 -38.59 1.91 -13.06
CA GLU A 84 -39.82 1.50 -13.76
C GLU A 84 -39.75 0.06 -14.31
N VAL A 85 -38.57 -0.32 -14.87
CA VAL A 85 -38.39 -1.62 -15.50
C VAL A 85 -38.16 -2.73 -14.47
N CYS A 86 -37.41 -2.46 -13.40
CA CYS A 86 -37.04 -3.44 -12.38
C CYS A 86 -37.06 -2.83 -10.96
N PRO A 87 -38.29 -2.49 -10.45
CA PRO A 87 -38.43 -1.79 -9.16
C PRO A 87 -37.87 -2.60 -7.97
N ARG A 88 -37.86 -3.93 -8.06
CA ARG A 88 -37.27 -4.77 -7.00
C ARG A 88 -35.75 -4.62 -6.85
N ARG A 89 -35.04 -4.24 -7.92
CA ARG A 89 -33.57 -4.09 -7.93
C ARG A 89 -33.15 -2.62 -7.84
N PHE A 90 -33.84 -1.71 -8.54
CA PHE A 90 -33.43 -0.34 -8.75
C PHE A 90 -34.36 0.70 -8.11
N SER A 91 -35.01 0.36 -6.99
CA SER A 91 -35.81 1.33 -6.26
C SER A 91 -34.93 2.39 -5.58
N PRO A 92 -35.42 3.64 -5.41
CA PRO A 92 -34.66 4.74 -4.81
C PRO A 92 -34.12 4.45 -3.41
N ASP A 93 -34.83 3.65 -2.61
CA ASP A 93 -34.45 3.23 -1.26
C ASP A 93 -33.29 2.22 -1.22
N LYS A 94 -32.96 1.61 -2.36
CA LYS A 94 -31.84 0.66 -2.50
C LYS A 94 -30.55 1.31 -3.00
N LYS A 95 -30.57 2.61 -3.27
CA LYS A 95 -29.34 3.32 -3.67
C LYS A 95 -28.33 3.31 -2.53
N THR A 96 -27.13 2.90 -2.87
CA THR A 96 -25.97 2.88 -1.98
C THR A 96 -25.15 4.16 -2.05
N THR A 97 -25.26 4.87 -3.19
CA THR A 97 -24.57 6.14 -3.40
C THR A 97 -25.52 7.26 -3.84
N THR A 98 -25.03 8.47 -3.68
CA THR A 98 -25.64 9.70 -4.23
C THR A 98 -24.68 10.30 -5.25
N TYR A 99 -25.18 10.58 -6.45
CA TYR A 99 -24.43 11.29 -7.49
C TYR A 99 -24.60 12.80 -7.32
N THR A 100 -23.49 13.54 -7.37
CA THR A 100 -23.49 14.99 -7.41
C THR A 100 -22.51 15.50 -8.46
N CYS A 101 -22.90 16.60 -9.12
CA CYS A 101 -22.14 17.25 -10.16
C CYS A 101 -22.13 18.75 -9.87
N SER A 102 -20.94 19.35 -9.78
CA SER A 102 -20.78 20.78 -9.54
C SER A 102 -19.40 21.19 -10.02
N SER A 103 -19.30 22.32 -10.71
CA SER A 103 -18.00 22.86 -11.14
C SER A 103 -17.11 23.14 -9.92
N GLY A 104 -15.92 22.53 -9.90
CA GLY A 104 -14.96 22.72 -8.82
C GLY A 104 -15.45 22.19 -7.48
N LEU A 105 -16.14 21.04 -7.48
CA LEU A 105 -16.54 20.36 -6.25
C LEU A 105 -15.29 19.98 -5.46
N GLU A 106 -15.04 20.69 -4.37
CA GLU A 106 -13.97 20.36 -3.41
C GLU A 106 -14.46 19.30 -2.43
N THR A 107 -13.71 18.21 -2.30
CA THR A 107 -14.00 17.18 -1.31
C THR A 107 -13.24 17.47 -0.02
N ALA A 108 -13.89 17.25 1.12
CA ALA A 108 -13.25 17.39 2.42
C ALA A 108 -12.38 16.16 2.70
N ALA A 109 -11.08 16.38 2.91
CA ALA A 109 -10.12 15.35 3.26
C ALA A 109 -9.85 15.35 4.77
N ASP A 110 -9.62 14.16 5.35
CA ASP A 110 -9.21 14.06 6.76
C ASP A 110 -7.74 14.43 6.96
N ILE A 111 -6.93 14.19 5.91
CA ILE A 111 -5.51 14.51 5.93
C ILE A 111 -5.33 15.92 5.36
N PRO A 112 -4.77 16.88 6.13
CA PRO A 112 -4.55 18.25 5.66
C PRO A 112 -3.70 18.30 4.38
N GLY A 113 -4.11 19.15 3.42
CA GLY A 113 -3.38 19.35 2.16
C GLY A 113 -3.65 18.29 1.08
N THR A 114 -4.59 17.37 1.29
CA THR A 114 -4.95 16.31 0.34
C THR A 114 -6.34 16.50 -0.26
N THR A 115 -6.86 17.69 -0.29
CA THR A 115 -8.11 18.03 -1.00
C THR A 115 -7.91 17.93 -2.51
N TYR A 116 -8.93 17.47 -3.22
CA TYR A 116 -8.95 17.50 -4.67
C TYR A 116 -10.27 18.04 -5.19
N TYR A 117 -10.25 18.52 -6.44
CA TYR A 117 -11.43 19.03 -7.12
C TYR A 117 -11.92 17.99 -8.11
N ALA A 118 -13.21 17.70 -8.06
CA ALA A 118 -13.88 16.81 -9.01
C ALA A 118 -14.96 17.57 -9.79
N ASP A 119 -15.25 17.11 -11.01
CA ASP A 119 -16.41 17.60 -11.77
C ASP A 119 -17.69 16.97 -11.25
N ALA A 120 -17.66 15.69 -10.92
CA ALA A 120 -18.74 14.98 -10.25
C ALA A 120 -18.23 13.77 -9.48
N VAL A 121 -19.00 13.34 -8.48
CA VAL A 121 -18.71 12.17 -7.66
C VAL A 121 -20.00 11.40 -7.33
N SER A 122 -19.85 10.07 -7.20
CA SER A 122 -20.81 9.21 -6.53
C SER A 122 -20.26 8.86 -5.16
N TYR A 123 -20.93 9.29 -4.08
CA TYR A 123 -20.49 9.11 -2.70
C TYR A 123 -21.53 8.32 -1.90
N LEU A 124 -21.13 7.67 -0.81
CA LEU A 124 -22.00 6.84 0.00
C LEU A 124 -23.24 7.61 0.47
N ALA A 125 -24.42 7.04 0.23
CA ALA A 125 -25.70 7.64 0.61
C ALA A 125 -25.87 7.70 2.14
N GLN A 126 -25.28 6.74 2.82
CA GLN A 126 -25.15 6.70 4.28
C GLN A 126 -23.67 6.75 4.62
N PRO A 127 -23.11 7.94 4.85
CA PRO A 127 -21.71 8.06 5.25
C PRO A 127 -21.51 7.39 6.60
N SER A 128 -20.33 6.83 6.80
CA SER A 128 -19.95 6.13 8.01
C SER A 128 -19.95 7.01 9.28
N TYR A 129 -20.01 8.32 9.13
CA TYR A 129 -20.15 9.27 10.25
C TYR A 129 -20.70 10.63 9.79
N THR A 130 -21.34 11.33 10.70
CA THR A 130 -21.71 12.75 10.53
C THR A 130 -20.71 13.58 11.36
N ARG A 131 -19.90 14.40 10.69
CA ARG A 131 -19.07 15.40 11.35
C ARG A 131 -19.80 16.74 11.33
N GLU A 132 -19.93 17.40 12.47
CA GLU A 132 -20.40 18.78 12.49
C GLU A 132 -19.38 19.66 11.76
N ALA A 133 -19.84 20.43 10.79
CA ALA A 133 -18.97 21.35 10.05
C ALA A 133 -18.37 22.37 11.03
N THR A 134 -17.04 22.45 11.09
CA THR A 134 -16.37 23.50 11.87
C THR A 134 -16.64 24.84 11.21
N PRO A 135 -17.23 25.84 11.91
CA PRO A 135 -17.47 27.15 11.32
C PRO A 135 -16.15 27.79 10.88
N GLY A 136 -16.04 28.14 9.61
CA GLY A 136 -14.89 28.87 9.08
C GLY A 136 -14.06 28.19 7.99
N THR A 137 -14.32 26.93 7.66
CA THR A 137 -13.73 26.27 6.48
C THR A 137 -14.68 26.48 5.28
N ALA A 138 -14.19 27.14 4.24
CA ALA A 138 -14.94 27.33 2.99
C ALA A 138 -14.97 26.00 2.21
N HIS A 139 -15.83 25.09 2.64
CA HIS A 139 -16.10 23.88 1.87
C HIS A 139 -17.32 24.14 0.98
N ASN A 140 -17.23 23.75 -0.29
CA ASN A 140 -18.37 23.78 -1.19
C ASN A 140 -19.43 22.79 -0.70
N HIS A 141 -20.49 23.32 -0.14
CA HIS A 141 -21.61 22.52 0.37
C HIS A 141 -22.47 22.04 -0.81
N VAL A 142 -22.63 20.73 -0.93
CA VAL A 142 -23.64 20.18 -1.83
C VAL A 142 -25.01 20.39 -1.21
N VAL A 143 -25.88 21.18 -1.86
CA VAL A 143 -27.23 21.37 -1.41
C VAL A 143 -28.05 20.12 -1.74
N THR A 144 -28.51 19.40 -0.72
CA THR A 144 -29.45 18.29 -0.92
C THR A 144 -30.84 18.82 -1.36
N ALA A 145 -31.68 17.94 -1.91
CA ALA A 145 -33.05 18.25 -2.28
C ALA A 145 -33.92 18.79 -1.10
N GLN A 146 -33.41 18.65 0.13
CA GLN A 146 -34.05 19.17 1.34
C GLN A 146 -33.46 20.49 1.82
N GLY A 147 -32.57 21.14 1.03
CA GLY A 147 -31.98 22.45 1.36
C GLY A 147 -30.87 22.38 2.44
N GLN A 148 -30.48 21.20 2.90
CA GLN A 148 -29.36 21.04 3.80
C GLN A 148 -28.05 21.00 3.02
N SER A 149 -27.08 21.80 3.45
CA SER A 149 -25.74 21.82 2.91
C SER A 149 -24.99 20.57 3.42
N ARG A 150 -24.54 19.71 2.52
CA ARG A 150 -23.81 18.49 2.89
C ARG A 150 -22.38 18.57 2.34
N ILE A 151 -21.42 18.35 3.20
CA ILE A 151 -20.03 18.22 2.83
C ILE A 151 -19.83 16.82 2.26
N VAL A 152 -19.16 16.71 1.10
CA VAL A 152 -18.70 15.43 0.56
C VAL A 152 -17.31 15.15 1.09
N TYR A 153 -17.17 14.07 1.84
CA TYR A 153 -15.86 13.62 2.32
C TYR A 153 -15.18 12.75 1.27
N THR A 154 -13.87 12.97 1.07
CA THR A 154 -13.02 12.14 0.20
C THR A 154 -13.14 10.66 0.55
N ALA A 155 -13.20 10.37 1.84
CA ALA A 155 -13.34 9.03 2.39
C ALA A 155 -14.66 8.31 2.00
N ASP A 156 -15.69 9.03 1.59
CA ASP A 156 -16.98 8.43 1.22
C ASP A 156 -17.19 8.37 -0.31
N VAL A 157 -16.20 8.78 -1.12
CA VAL A 157 -16.30 8.78 -2.58
C VAL A 157 -16.13 7.36 -3.13
N GLY A 158 -17.20 6.77 -3.65
CA GLY A 158 -17.16 5.45 -4.30
C GLY A 158 -16.73 5.51 -5.77
N MET A 159 -17.02 6.60 -6.49
CA MET A 159 -16.65 6.77 -7.91
C MET A 159 -16.47 8.24 -8.26
N THR A 160 -15.47 8.55 -9.07
CA THR A 160 -15.22 9.90 -9.62
C THR A 160 -15.63 10.00 -11.08
N TRP A 161 -16.02 11.21 -11.52
CA TRP A 161 -16.45 11.49 -12.89
C TRP A 161 -15.73 12.74 -13.37
N GLY A 162 -14.89 12.61 -14.39
CA GLY A 162 -14.24 13.70 -15.09
C GLY A 162 -15.05 14.10 -16.32
N LEU A 163 -15.51 15.34 -16.40
CA LEU A 163 -16.45 15.79 -17.42
C LEU A 163 -15.92 17.02 -18.15
N THR A 164 -15.72 16.91 -19.47
CA THR A 164 -15.37 18.05 -20.32
C THR A 164 -16.17 18.03 -21.63
N PRO A 165 -16.70 19.19 -22.09
CA PRO A 165 -17.41 19.26 -23.36
C PRO A 165 -16.48 19.16 -24.58
N PHE A 166 -15.17 19.20 -24.38
CA PHE A 166 -14.16 19.20 -25.44
C PHE A 166 -13.48 17.84 -25.55
N ALA A 167 -13.23 17.41 -26.79
CA ALA A 167 -12.57 16.13 -27.10
C ALA A 167 -11.19 16.30 -27.78
N ASP A 168 -10.56 17.48 -27.65
CA ASP A 168 -9.19 17.68 -28.12
C ASP A 168 -8.16 17.08 -27.14
N SER A 169 -6.95 16.87 -27.65
CA SER A 169 -5.90 16.16 -26.91
C SER A 169 -5.51 16.82 -25.58
N SER A 170 -5.61 18.14 -25.47
CA SER A 170 -5.23 18.87 -24.26
C SER A 170 -6.26 18.69 -23.14
N HIS A 171 -7.54 18.73 -23.48
CA HIS A 171 -8.63 18.49 -22.52
C HIS A 171 -8.70 17.03 -22.11
N ILE A 172 -8.48 16.10 -23.05
CA ILE A 172 -8.37 14.67 -22.76
C ILE A 172 -7.26 14.41 -21.73
N GLN A 173 -6.05 14.91 -22.01
CA GLN A 173 -4.91 14.71 -21.13
C GLN A 173 -5.14 15.27 -19.72
N ARG A 174 -5.72 16.49 -19.65
CA ARG A 174 -6.05 17.11 -18.37
C ARG A 174 -7.05 16.27 -17.57
N ASN A 175 -8.07 15.73 -18.22
CA ASN A 175 -9.10 14.91 -17.58
C ASN A 175 -8.52 13.58 -17.07
N GLU A 176 -7.62 12.96 -17.85
CA GLU A 176 -6.87 11.77 -17.47
C GLU A 176 -5.97 12.03 -16.24
N ASP A 177 -5.22 13.13 -16.23
CA ASP A 177 -4.35 13.51 -15.12
C ASP A 177 -5.17 13.82 -13.85
N GLN A 178 -6.32 14.51 -13.98
CA GLN A 178 -7.23 14.76 -12.86
C GLN A 178 -7.77 13.44 -12.27
N THR A 179 -8.10 12.47 -13.11
CA THR A 179 -8.62 11.17 -12.67
C THR A 179 -7.57 10.39 -11.88
N LEU A 180 -6.31 10.35 -12.34
CA LEU A 180 -5.21 9.72 -11.62
C LEU A 180 -4.93 10.43 -10.29
N TYR A 181 -4.96 11.76 -10.28
CA TYR A 181 -4.78 12.56 -9.07
C TYR A 181 -5.88 12.30 -8.05
N ALA A 182 -7.15 12.27 -8.49
CA ALA A 182 -8.28 11.96 -7.62
C ALA A 182 -8.16 10.54 -7.02
N ALA A 183 -7.80 9.53 -7.83
CA ALA A 183 -7.59 8.17 -7.36
C ALA A 183 -6.47 8.09 -6.30
N GLN A 184 -5.34 8.78 -6.51
CA GLN A 184 -4.27 8.87 -5.54
C GLN A 184 -4.75 9.44 -4.20
N HIS A 185 -5.50 10.53 -4.23
CA HIS A 185 -6.02 11.16 -3.01
C HIS A 185 -7.04 10.28 -2.28
N ILE A 186 -7.97 9.65 -2.99
CA ILE A 186 -8.98 8.78 -2.40
C ILE A 186 -8.33 7.58 -1.72
N LEU A 187 -7.46 6.86 -2.44
CA LEU A 187 -6.75 5.69 -1.89
C LEU A 187 -5.80 6.07 -0.74
N TYR A 188 -5.29 7.32 -0.70
CA TYR A 188 -4.45 7.80 0.39
C TYR A 188 -5.26 8.22 1.60
N ASN A 189 -6.39 8.91 1.42
CA ASN A 189 -7.16 9.49 2.53
C ASN A 189 -7.89 8.46 3.39
N ASP A 190 -8.24 7.30 2.85
CA ASP A 190 -8.99 6.30 3.61
C ASP A 190 -8.46 4.88 3.35
N ILE A 191 -8.09 4.20 4.43
CA ILE A 191 -7.57 2.83 4.40
C ILE A 191 -8.60 1.80 3.94
N ARG A 192 -9.91 2.14 3.98
CA ARG A 192 -10.97 1.26 3.50
C ARG A 192 -10.95 1.07 1.98
N HIS A 193 -10.34 2.02 1.23
CA HIS A 193 -10.32 1.93 -0.23
C HIS A 193 -9.28 0.93 -0.72
N THR A 194 -9.75 -0.20 -1.23
CA THR A 194 -8.94 -1.21 -1.92
C THR A 194 -8.81 -0.93 -3.41
N CYS A 195 -9.76 -0.22 -4.00
CA CYS A 195 -9.70 0.26 -5.36
C CYS A 195 -10.55 1.52 -5.54
N GLN A 196 -10.39 2.18 -6.68
CA GLN A 196 -11.18 3.34 -7.07
C GLN A 196 -11.65 3.18 -8.51
N PHE A 197 -12.96 3.23 -8.72
CA PHE A 197 -13.55 3.31 -10.05
C PHE A 197 -13.70 4.77 -10.47
N ALA A 198 -13.50 5.04 -11.77
CA ALA A 198 -13.74 6.36 -12.33
C ALA A 198 -14.31 6.28 -13.74
N VAL A 199 -14.92 7.38 -14.17
CA VAL A 199 -15.43 7.58 -15.53
C VAL A 199 -14.92 8.92 -16.04
N THR A 200 -14.40 8.95 -17.26
CA THR A 200 -14.11 10.20 -17.96
C THR A 200 -15.00 10.32 -19.20
N ILE A 201 -15.53 11.52 -19.43
CA ILE A 201 -16.36 11.84 -20.59
C ILE A 201 -15.80 13.11 -21.25
N GLU A 202 -15.31 12.97 -22.48
CA GLU A 202 -14.80 14.07 -23.29
C GLU A 202 -15.68 14.21 -24.54
N GLY A 203 -16.51 15.26 -24.58
CA GLY A 203 -17.57 15.39 -25.60
C GLY A 203 -18.59 14.27 -25.49
N SER A 204 -18.63 13.33 -26.42
CA SER A 204 -19.41 12.09 -26.38
C SER A 204 -18.57 10.84 -26.10
N SER A 205 -17.25 10.98 -25.98
CA SER A 205 -16.31 9.87 -25.78
C SER A 205 -16.18 9.52 -24.31
N VAL A 206 -16.43 8.26 -23.96
CA VAL A 206 -16.42 7.75 -22.59
C VAL A 206 -15.27 6.77 -22.40
N ARG A 207 -14.64 6.79 -21.24
CA ARG A 207 -13.66 5.81 -20.78
C ARG A 207 -13.94 5.42 -19.34
N LEU A 208 -13.85 4.13 -19.02
CA LEU A 208 -13.96 3.60 -17.67
C LEU A 208 -12.57 3.34 -17.10
N TRP A 209 -12.42 3.51 -15.78
CA TRP A 209 -11.15 3.38 -15.08
C TRP A 209 -11.30 2.55 -13.82
N TYR A 210 -10.26 1.78 -13.52
CA TYR A 210 -10.10 1.02 -12.30
C TYR A 210 -8.67 1.22 -11.79
N HIS A 211 -8.54 1.80 -10.61
CA HIS A 211 -7.26 2.13 -9.99
C HIS A 211 -7.06 1.30 -8.73
N THR A 212 -5.87 0.75 -8.57
CA THR A 212 -5.39 0.13 -7.34
C THR A 212 -4.00 0.64 -7.03
N ARG A 213 -3.46 0.26 -5.89
CA ARG A 213 -2.07 0.55 -5.54
C ARG A 213 -1.04 -0.19 -6.40
N SER A 214 -1.45 -1.22 -7.14
CA SER A 214 -0.56 -2.00 -8.02
C SER A 214 -0.64 -1.58 -9.49
N ARG A 215 -1.81 -1.15 -9.97
CA ARG A 215 -2.01 -0.85 -11.39
C ARG A 215 -3.20 0.07 -11.63
N THR A 216 -3.17 0.72 -12.79
CA THR A 216 -4.29 1.45 -13.38
C THR A 216 -4.78 0.74 -14.63
N ILE A 217 -6.05 0.39 -14.68
CA ILE A 217 -6.70 -0.22 -15.84
C ILE A 217 -7.68 0.80 -16.41
N PHE A 218 -7.71 0.91 -17.72
CA PHE A 218 -8.65 1.78 -18.41
C PHE A 218 -9.15 1.14 -19.71
N THR A 219 -10.39 1.46 -20.09
CA THR A 219 -10.97 0.89 -21.29
C THR A 219 -10.50 1.62 -22.55
N GLU A 220 -10.68 0.99 -23.70
CA GLU A 220 -10.84 1.73 -24.94
C GLU A 220 -11.97 2.75 -24.81
N ARG A 221 -11.97 3.79 -25.65
CA ARG A 221 -13.01 4.81 -25.65
C ARG A 221 -14.23 4.32 -26.42
N PHE A 222 -15.41 4.61 -25.90
CA PHE A 222 -16.67 4.35 -26.58
C PHE A 222 -17.54 5.62 -26.65
N ASP A 223 -18.42 5.69 -27.63
CA ASP A 223 -19.33 6.82 -27.81
C ASP A 223 -20.61 6.59 -26.98
N LEU A 224 -20.97 7.52 -26.10
CA LEU A 224 -22.10 7.40 -25.16
C LEU A 224 -23.48 7.36 -25.87
N HIS A 225 -23.56 7.84 -27.09
CA HIS A 225 -24.81 7.77 -27.87
C HIS A 225 -24.97 6.40 -28.53
N LYS A 226 -23.88 5.85 -29.09
CA LYS A 226 -23.89 4.55 -29.76
C LYS A 226 -23.96 3.38 -28.81
N HIS A 227 -23.30 3.52 -27.64
CA HIS A 227 -23.19 2.50 -26.60
C HIS A 227 -23.88 2.98 -25.30
N SER A 228 -25.14 3.43 -25.45
CA SER A 228 -25.94 3.90 -24.32
C SER A 228 -26.17 2.82 -23.26
N ASP A 229 -26.14 1.56 -23.65
CA ASP A 229 -26.23 0.40 -22.75
C ASP A 229 -25.03 0.32 -21.80
N GLU A 230 -23.80 0.58 -22.27
CA GLU A 230 -22.61 0.59 -21.42
C GLU A 230 -22.63 1.78 -20.45
N LEU A 231 -23.06 2.95 -20.90
CA LEU A 231 -23.23 4.10 -20.00
C LEU A 231 -24.30 3.82 -18.92
N ILE A 232 -25.42 3.20 -19.29
CA ILE A 232 -26.46 2.79 -18.34
C ILE A 232 -25.91 1.79 -17.32
N GLN A 233 -25.13 0.80 -17.76
CA GLN A 233 -24.50 -0.19 -16.86
C GLN A 233 -23.66 0.48 -15.78
N ILE A 234 -22.76 1.40 -16.15
CA ILE A 234 -21.86 2.04 -15.17
C ILE A 234 -22.61 2.98 -14.23
N ILE A 235 -23.66 3.67 -14.70
CA ILE A 235 -24.54 4.48 -13.85
C ILE A 235 -25.26 3.60 -12.82
N LEU A 236 -25.78 2.45 -13.23
CA LEU A 236 -26.46 1.52 -12.32
C LEU A 236 -25.47 0.87 -11.35
N PHE A 237 -24.29 0.50 -11.82
CA PHE A 237 -23.22 0.02 -10.93
C PHE A 237 -22.89 1.07 -9.88
N SER A 238 -22.56 2.29 -10.29
CA SER A 238 -22.18 3.35 -9.35
C SER A 238 -23.29 3.71 -8.34
N SER A 239 -24.56 3.43 -8.66
CA SER A 239 -25.71 3.79 -7.81
C SER A 239 -26.16 2.68 -6.86
N PHE A 240 -26.01 1.41 -7.26
CA PHE A 240 -26.61 0.27 -6.57
C PHE A 240 -25.61 -0.81 -6.16
N ALA A 241 -24.32 -0.69 -6.51
CA ALA A 241 -23.28 -1.55 -5.98
C ALA A 241 -23.13 -1.32 -4.47
N SER A 242 -22.89 -2.39 -3.72
CA SER A 242 -22.58 -2.25 -2.29
C SER A 242 -21.24 -1.51 -2.09
N PRO A 243 -20.98 -0.95 -0.90
CA PRO A 243 -19.69 -0.34 -0.62
C PRO A 243 -18.51 -1.28 -0.93
N ALA A 244 -18.58 -2.55 -0.57
CA ALA A 244 -17.54 -3.53 -0.88
C ALA A 244 -17.32 -3.70 -2.39
N GLN A 245 -18.39 -3.68 -3.19
CA GLN A 245 -18.30 -3.74 -4.66
C GLN A 245 -17.70 -2.47 -5.27
N LEU A 246 -17.82 -1.34 -4.58
CA LEU A 246 -17.20 -0.06 -4.97
C LEU A 246 -15.76 0.09 -4.47
N GLY A 247 -15.19 -0.93 -3.81
CA GLY A 247 -13.81 -0.95 -3.37
C GLY A 247 -13.58 -0.60 -1.90
N PHE A 248 -14.62 -0.53 -1.08
CA PHE A 248 -14.47 -0.36 0.37
C PHE A 248 -14.23 -1.72 1.03
N ASP A 249 -13.17 -1.85 1.80
CA ASP A 249 -12.88 -3.07 2.56
C ASP A 249 -13.95 -3.30 3.64
N PRO A 250 -14.68 -4.42 3.58
CA PRO A 250 -15.70 -4.73 4.58
C PRO A 250 -15.14 -5.08 5.96
N ALA A 251 -13.83 -5.41 6.05
CA ALA A 251 -13.17 -5.73 7.32
C ALA A 251 -12.65 -4.49 8.05
N VAL A 252 -12.75 -3.30 7.44
CA VAL A 252 -12.28 -2.04 8.03
C VAL A 252 -13.45 -1.09 8.23
N HIS A 253 -13.71 -0.73 9.47
CA HIS A 253 -14.80 0.15 9.85
C HIS A 253 -14.28 1.51 10.33
N ARG A 254 -14.87 2.56 9.83
CA ARG A 254 -14.57 3.93 10.24
C ARG A 254 -15.54 4.37 11.33
N VAL A 255 -15.04 4.73 12.49
CA VAL A 255 -15.86 5.01 13.68
C VAL A 255 -15.47 6.35 14.27
N VAL A 256 -16.45 7.16 14.64
CA VAL A 256 -16.24 8.42 15.34
C VAL A 256 -16.69 8.28 16.78
N VAL A 257 -15.79 8.56 17.71
CA VAL A 257 -16.08 8.61 19.15
C VAL A 257 -15.82 10.03 19.64
N GLY A 258 -16.86 10.75 20.02
CA GLY A 258 -16.74 12.18 20.27
C GLY A 258 -16.43 12.93 18.95
N ASN A 259 -15.30 13.64 18.91
CA ASN A 259 -14.82 14.34 17.71
C ASN A 259 -13.60 13.66 17.07
N GLU A 260 -13.22 12.49 17.53
CA GLU A 260 -12.04 11.77 17.06
C GLU A 260 -12.42 10.61 16.15
N LEU A 261 -11.65 10.44 15.09
CA LEU A 261 -11.80 9.38 14.10
C LEU A 261 -10.91 8.20 14.48
N TYR A 262 -11.52 7.02 14.51
CA TYR A 262 -10.85 5.73 14.72
C TYR A 262 -11.18 4.78 13.58
N TYR A 263 -10.32 3.77 13.41
CA TYR A 263 -10.60 2.62 12.58
C TYR A 263 -10.74 1.38 13.45
N GLN A 264 -11.73 0.55 13.13
CA GLN A 264 -11.86 -0.79 13.70
C GLN A 264 -11.60 -1.81 12.61
N PHE A 265 -10.83 -2.85 12.95
CA PHE A 265 -10.35 -3.87 12.04
C PHE A 265 -10.87 -5.23 12.47
N ASP A 266 -11.55 -5.93 11.58
CA ASP A 266 -11.95 -7.33 11.77
C ASP A 266 -10.78 -8.21 11.32
N VAL A 267 -10.08 -8.82 12.26
CA VAL A 267 -8.89 -9.64 12.03
C VAL A 267 -9.20 -11.10 12.30
N VAL A 268 -9.02 -11.94 11.29
CA VAL A 268 -9.15 -13.40 11.45
C VAL A 268 -7.82 -13.96 11.96
N HIS A 269 -7.83 -14.51 13.17
CA HIS A 269 -6.68 -15.16 13.77
C HIS A 269 -6.39 -16.52 13.15
N ARG A 270 -5.20 -17.08 13.40
CA ARG A 270 -4.76 -18.39 12.88
C ARG A 270 -5.68 -19.56 13.32
N ASP A 271 -6.37 -19.44 14.45
CA ASP A 271 -7.35 -20.41 14.95
C ASP A 271 -8.72 -20.28 14.27
N GLY A 272 -8.88 -19.34 13.34
CA GLY A 272 -10.12 -19.06 12.64
C GLY A 272 -11.09 -18.16 13.41
N THR A 273 -10.74 -17.68 14.61
CA THR A 273 -11.55 -16.72 15.36
C THR A 273 -11.40 -15.31 14.78
N CYS A 274 -12.50 -14.57 14.71
CA CYS A 274 -12.48 -13.18 14.30
C CYS A 274 -12.43 -12.27 15.53
N HIS A 275 -11.43 -11.42 15.62
CA HIS A 275 -11.27 -10.41 16.64
C HIS A 275 -11.37 -9.02 16.04
N GLN A 276 -11.97 -8.09 16.78
CA GLN A 276 -12.07 -6.70 16.36
C GLN A 276 -11.11 -5.84 17.16
N TYR A 277 -10.27 -5.07 16.44
CA TYR A 277 -9.29 -4.16 17.03
C TYR A 277 -9.61 -2.72 16.66
N GLN A 278 -9.47 -1.80 17.62
CA GLN A 278 -9.65 -0.36 17.39
C GLN A 278 -8.29 0.34 17.37
N SER A 279 -8.07 1.21 16.39
CA SER A 279 -6.89 2.08 16.35
C SER A 279 -6.90 3.05 17.53
N VAL A 280 -5.72 3.24 18.11
CA VAL A 280 -5.47 4.26 19.15
C VAL A 280 -4.64 5.39 18.55
N GLU A 281 -3.64 5.02 17.74
CA GLU A 281 -2.67 5.92 17.15
C GLU A 281 -2.16 5.35 15.83
N ILE A 282 -1.78 6.22 14.90
CA ILE A 282 -1.03 5.84 13.69
C ILE A 282 0.44 6.06 14.01
N GLU A 283 1.19 4.96 14.18
CA GLU A 283 2.62 4.99 14.51
C GLU A 283 3.47 5.31 13.27
N TYR A 284 3.05 4.80 12.10
CA TYR A 284 3.72 5.03 10.83
C TYR A 284 2.71 5.07 9.69
N GLU A 285 2.90 6.01 8.79
CA GLU A 285 2.16 6.10 7.54
C GLU A 285 3.14 6.46 6.43
N ASP A 286 3.28 5.58 5.45
CA ASP A 286 3.94 5.94 4.20
C ASP A 286 3.01 6.90 3.46
N ALA A 287 3.36 8.18 3.55
CA ALA A 287 2.69 9.23 2.79
C ALA A 287 2.93 8.97 1.31
N ALA A 288 2.10 8.12 0.73
CA ALA A 288 2.20 7.67 -0.64
C ALA A 288 2.17 8.87 -1.60
N SER A 289 3.35 9.39 -1.90
CA SER A 289 3.53 10.41 -2.95
C SER A 289 3.12 9.91 -4.33
N ASN A 290 2.96 8.58 -4.46
CA ASN A 290 2.62 7.89 -5.70
C ASN A 290 1.33 7.07 -5.55
N LEU A 291 0.56 6.98 -6.64
CA LEU A 291 -0.62 6.12 -6.71
C LEU A 291 -0.22 4.64 -6.54
N HIS A 292 0.85 4.21 -7.18
CA HIS A 292 1.31 2.82 -7.17
C HIS A 292 2.46 2.66 -6.17
N CYS A 293 2.15 2.09 -5.00
CA CYS A 293 3.08 1.86 -3.90
C CYS A 293 2.48 0.85 -2.92
N GLN A 294 3.27 0.36 -1.97
CA GLN A 294 2.78 -0.54 -0.91
C GLN A 294 1.84 0.14 0.08
N ALA A 295 1.90 1.47 0.20
CA ALA A 295 1.06 2.29 1.09
C ALA A 295 0.97 1.71 2.51
N MET A 296 2.13 1.36 3.08
CA MET A 296 2.22 0.76 4.41
C MET A 296 1.73 1.71 5.49
N ARG A 297 0.90 1.20 6.39
CA ARG A 297 0.47 1.89 7.61
C ARG A 297 0.63 0.97 8.80
N VAL A 298 1.10 1.54 9.90
CA VAL A 298 1.27 0.84 11.17
C VAL A 298 0.41 1.53 12.21
N PHE A 299 -0.53 0.79 12.77
CA PHE A 299 -1.46 1.26 13.79
C PHE A 299 -1.12 0.65 15.14
N LYS A 300 -1.15 1.47 16.17
CA LYS A 300 -1.33 1.01 17.53
C LYS A 300 -2.81 0.72 17.75
N VAL A 301 -3.14 -0.49 18.16
CA VAL A 301 -4.52 -0.93 18.30
C VAL A 301 -4.76 -1.57 19.66
N VAL A 302 -6.03 -1.56 20.10
CA VAL A 302 -6.51 -2.26 21.27
C VAL A 302 -7.66 -3.18 20.89
N ASP A 303 -7.84 -4.27 21.62
CA ASP A 303 -8.96 -5.17 21.44
C ASP A 303 -10.27 -4.46 21.82
N CYS A 304 -11.26 -4.45 20.92
CA CYS A 304 -12.56 -3.82 21.17
C CYS A 304 -13.31 -4.44 22.36
N GLY A 305 -13.04 -5.73 22.66
CA GLY A 305 -13.57 -6.40 23.85
C GLY A 305 -12.90 -5.97 25.16
N ASN A 306 -11.71 -5.33 25.08
CA ASN A 306 -10.96 -4.85 26.25
C ASN A 306 -10.12 -3.60 25.91
N LEU A 307 -10.77 -2.45 25.82
CA LEU A 307 -10.15 -1.17 25.47
C LEU A 307 -9.06 -0.69 26.46
N SER A 308 -9.03 -1.25 27.67
CA SER A 308 -7.99 -0.98 28.67
C SER A 308 -6.89 -2.06 28.67
N GLY A 309 -6.97 -3.00 27.75
CA GLY A 309 -6.00 -4.08 27.57
C GLY A 309 -4.67 -3.61 26.96
N PRO A 310 -3.74 -4.54 26.77
CA PRO A 310 -2.46 -4.22 26.16
C PRO A 310 -2.65 -3.75 24.71
N CYS A 311 -1.91 -2.72 24.33
CA CYS A 311 -1.83 -2.29 22.94
C CYS A 311 -1.11 -3.34 22.09
N ARG A 312 -1.49 -3.39 20.82
CA ARG A 312 -0.91 -4.25 19.79
C ARG A 312 -0.56 -3.41 18.58
N VAL A 313 0.28 -3.94 17.71
CA VAL A 313 0.62 -3.32 16.42
C VAL A 313 -0.15 -4.05 15.33
N LEU A 314 -0.85 -3.29 14.49
CA LEU A 314 -1.51 -3.77 13.28
C LEU A 314 -0.83 -3.09 12.09
N GLN A 315 -0.31 -3.91 11.19
CA GLN A 315 0.32 -3.45 9.97
C GLN A 315 -0.64 -3.69 8.80
N ASP A 316 -0.94 -2.64 8.05
CA ASP A 316 -1.78 -2.65 6.86
C ASP A 316 -0.94 -2.22 5.66
N TYR A 317 -0.87 -3.06 4.61
CA TYR A 317 -0.09 -2.76 3.42
C TYR A 317 -0.56 -3.55 2.19
N TRP A 318 -0.24 -3.02 1.02
CA TRP A 318 -0.53 -3.67 -0.25
C TRP A 318 0.59 -4.63 -0.63
N ARG A 319 0.24 -5.90 -0.75
CA ARG A 319 1.14 -6.96 -1.14
C ARG A 319 0.97 -7.34 -2.62
N SER A 320 2.06 -7.71 -3.29
CA SER A 320 1.98 -8.33 -4.62
C SER A 320 1.27 -9.69 -4.51
N ASN A 321 0.40 -9.97 -5.49
CA ASN A 321 -0.27 -11.28 -5.62
C ASN A 321 0.59 -12.32 -6.35
N ASP A 322 1.88 -12.05 -6.55
CA ASP A 322 2.77 -13.03 -7.15
C ASP A 322 2.83 -14.28 -6.29
N ALA A 323 2.67 -15.44 -6.93
CA ALA A 323 2.63 -16.74 -6.25
C ALA A 323 3.93 -17.07 -5.47
N GLU A 324 4.99 -16.30 -5.71
CA GLU A 324 6.27 -16.43 -5.03
C GLU A 324 6.35 -15.65 -3.70
N VAL A 325 5.40 -14.74 -3.42
CA VAL A 325 5.35 -13.97 -2.17
C VAL A 325 4.47 -14.69 -1.17
N SER A 326 5.08 -15.39 -0.22
CA SER A 326 4.37 -16.06 0.87
C SER A 326 3.92 -15.04 1.94
N GLU A 327 2.88 -15.38 2.71
CA GLU A 327 2.50 -14.61 3.89
C GLU A 327 3.65 -14.60 4.90
N GLU A 328 3.93 -13.44 5.53
CA GLU A 328 5.03 -13.28 6.48
C GLU A 328 5.02 -14.36 7.57
N GLY A 329 3.84 -14.68 8.12
CA GLY A 329 3.69 -15.73 9.10
C GLY A 329 4.09 -17.12 8.60
N LYS A 330 3.83 -17.45 7.32
CA LYS A 330 4.27 -18.72 6.72
C LYS A 330 5.78 -18.77 6.51
N ILE A 331 6.38 -17.62 6.15
CA ILE A 331 7.84 -17.48 6.03
C ILE A 331 8.49 -17.67 7.41
N GLN A 332 7.95 -17.02 8.44
CA GLN A 332 8.42 -17.14 9.82
C GLN A 332 8.36 -18.59 10.31
N ASP A 333 7.24 -19.30 10.06
CA ASP A 333 7.10 -20.71 10.40
C ASP A 333 8.15 -21.59 9.67
N ALA A 334 8.38 -21.33 8.37
CA ALA A 334 9.39 -22.04 7.59
C ALA A 334 10.83 -21.79 8.12
N ILE A 335 11.13 -20.55 8.50
CA ILE A 335 12.41 -20.21 9.15
C ILE A 335 12.56 -20.96 10.48
N PHE A 336 11.53 -20.97 11.32
CA PHE A 336 11.59 -21.69 12.60
C PHE A 336 11.72 -23.20 12.42
N CYS A 337 11.00 -23.80 11.47
CA CYS A 337 11.20 -25.23 11.14
C CYS A 337 12.63 -25.54 10.71
N ALA A 338 13.25 -24.68 9.86
CA ALA A 338 14.63 -24.86 9.45
C ALA A 338 15.63 -24.64 10.60
N MET A 339 15.32 -23.74 11.54
CA MET A 339 16.11 -23.53 12.76
C MET A 339 16.05 -24.75 13.69
N GLU A 340 14.88 -25.39 13.83
CA GLU A 340 14.72 -26.63 14.62
C GLU A 340 15.64 -27.77 14.17
N GLU A 341 15.98 -27.82 12.88
CA GLU A 341 16.92 -28.82 12.34
C GLU A 341 18.39 -28.54 12.67
N THR A 342 18.74 -27.28 12.99
CA THR A 342 20.14 -26.83 13.09
C THR A 342 20.55 -26.29 14.46
N MET A 343 19.59 -26.08 15.37
CA MET A 343 19.80 -25.41 16.66
C MET A 343 19.37 -26.28 17.85
N THR A 344 19.93 -26.00 19.02
CA THR A 344 19.46 -26.57 20.28
C THR A 344 18.17 -25.92 20.75
N GLU A 345 17.44 -26.57 21.68
CA GLU A 345 16.18 -26.05 22.21
C GLU A 345 16.36 -24.69 22.92
N ASP A 346 17.46 -24.51 23.65
CA ASP A 346 17.78 -23.24 24.32
C ASP A 346 18.04 -22.10 23.30
N GLU A 347 18.78 -22.40 22.21
CA GLU A 347 18.98 -21.43 21.11
C GLU A 347 17.67 -21.09 20.41
N LEU A 348 16.75 -22.06 20.25
CA LEU A 348 15.43 -21.82 19.65
C LEU A 348 14.54 -20.95 20.53
N ILE A 349 14.54 -21.16 21.83
CA ILE A 349 13.80 -20.34 22.78
C ILE A 349 14.32 -18.89 22.73
N ASP A 350 15.64 -18.72 22.74
CA ASP A 350 16.26 -17.41 22.69
C ASP A 350 15.97 -16.69 21.35
N ILE A 351 16.19 -17.37 20.21
CA ILE A 351 16.01 -16.72 18.91
C ILE A 351 14.54 -16.35 18.62
N ARG A 352 13.58 -17.16 19.04
CA ARG A 352 12.16 -16.85 18.87
C ARG A 352 11.75 -15.53 19.53
N ARG A 353 12.48 -15.09 20.56
CA ARG A 353 12.28 -13.80 21.22
C ARG A 353 12.68 -12.61 20.35
N HIS A 354 13.50 -12.80 19.32
CA HIS A 354 13.98 -11.75 18.43
C HIS A 354 13.14 -11.59 17.16
N PHE A 355 12.20 -12.50 16.90
CA PHE A 355 11.22 -12.32 15.84
C PHE A 355 9.94 -11.69 16.39
N MET A 356 9.15 -11.05 15.52
CA MET A 356 7.85 -10.56 15.91
C MET A 356 6.98 -11.75 16.29
N THR A 357 6.63 -11.86 17.57
CA THR A 357 5.37 -12.51 17.90
C THR A 357 4.30 -11.55 17.42
N LEU A 358 3.26 -12.01 16.75
CA LEU A 358 2.14 -11.20 16.26
C LEU A 358 1.47 -10.30 17.35
N LEU A 359 2.17 -10.01 18.45
CA LEU A 359 1.70 -9.30 19.64
C LEU A 359 2.84 -8.55 20.39
N ALA A 360 3.81 -7.91 19.70
CA ALA A 360 4.88 -7.21 20.40
C ALA A 360 4.79 -5.68 20.28
N ASP A 361 4.92 -4.97 21.39
CA ASP A 361 5.16 -3.54 21.44
C ASP A 361 6.63 -3.24 21.19
N GLY A 362 6.95 -2.33 20.26
CA GLY A 362 8.32 -1.92 19.97
C GLY A 362 8.53 -0.41 20.19
N VAL A 363 9.71 -0.05 20.66
CA VAL A 363 10.16 1.35 20.81
C VAL A 363 11.35 1.58 19.89
N VAL A 364 11.33 2.67 19.13
CA VAL A 364 12.49 3.07 18.31
C VAL A 364 13.59 3.61 19.24
N ALA A 365 14.82 3.05 19.13
CA ALA A 365 15.96 3.51 19.91
C ALA A 365 16.39 4.92 19.49
N TYR A 366 16.45 5.85 20.44
CA TYR A 366 16.87 7.23 20.19
C TYR A 366 18.30 7.53 20.70
N ASP A 367 18.80 6.78 21.67
CA ASP A 367 20.16 6.94 22.16
C ASP A 367 21.15 5.98 21.49
N PRO A 368 22.41 6.39 21.28
CA PRO A 368 23.40 5.61 20.54
C PRO A 368 23.69 4.25 21.16
N ALA A 369 23.81 4.13 22.49
CA ALA A 369 24.11 2.87 23.15
C ALA A 369 23.03 1.83 22.91
N THR A 370 21.78 2.21 23.08
CA THR A 370 20.62 1.36 22.84
C THR A 370 20.51 0.99 21.35
N PHE A 371 20.80 1.92 20.44
CA PHE A 371 20.76 1.66 19.02
C PHE A 371 21.83 0.65 18.56
N PHE A 372 23.09 0.84 18.96
CA PHE A 372 24.16 -0.11 18.60
C PHE A 372 24.00 -1.46 19.31
N PHE A 373 23.43 -1.48 20.51
CA PHE A 373 23.01 -2.72 21.15
C PHE A 373 21.95 -3.47 20.33
N ALA A 374 20.97 -2.75 19.78
CA ALA A 374 19.98 -3.33 18.89
C ALA A 374 20.63 -3.93 17.63
N LEU A 375 21.53 -3.22 16.97
CA LEU A 375 22.25 -3.73 15.81
C LEU A 375 23.13 -4.94 16.14
N TYR A 376 23.78 -4.97 17.32
CA TYR A 376 24.51 -6.14 17.78
C TYR A 376 23.61 -7.38 17.85
N GLN A 377 22.42 -7.26 18.41
CA GLN A 377 21.47 -8.37 18.45
C GLN A 377 20.94 -8.73 17.05
N VAL A 378 20.73 -7.75 16.16
CA VAL A 378 20.34 -8.01 14.76
C VAL A 378 21.37 -8.90 14.06
N ILE A 379 22.67 -8.63 14.20
CA ILE A 379 23.71 -9.48 13.59
C ILE A 379 23.63 -10.92 14.11
N GLN A 380 23.37 -11.11 15.39
CA GLN A 380 23.18 -12.45 15.97
C GLN A 380 21.96 -13.17 15.38
N VAL A 381 20.85 -12.44 15.18
CA VAL A 381 19.64 -12.97 14.53
C VAL A 381 19.94 -13.38 13.09
N LEU A 382 20.62 -12.51 12.33
CA LEU A 382 21.02 -12.78 10.95
C LEU A 382 21.95 -14.00 10.82
N ASP A 383 22.90 -14.21 11.77
CA ASP A 383 23.72 -15.43 11.77
C ASP A 383 22.87 -16.68 11.99
N LYS A 384 21.90 -16.63 12.88
CA LYS A 384 21.00 -17.76 13.11
C LYS A 384 20.11 -18.03 11.89
N MET A 385 19.58 -16.98 11.22
CA MET A 385 18.87 -17.12 9.94
C MET A 385 19.75 -17.76 8.86
N ARG A 386 21.02 -17.30 8.74
CA ARG A 386 21.99 -17.88 7.81
C ARG A 386 22.23 -19.37 8.08
N ARG A 387 22.41 -19.78 9.35
CA ARG A 387 22.57 -21.21 9.72
C ARG A 387 21.35 -22.04 9.34
N ALA A 388 20.16 -21.45 9.38
CA ALA A 388 18.91 -22.05 8.91
C ALA A 388 18.75 -22.01 7.38
N GLY A 389 19.68 -21.39 6.64
CA GLY A 389 19.64 -21.29 5.18
C GLY A 389 18.81 -20.14 4.64
N TYR A 390 18.51 -19.11 5.45
CA TYR A 390 17.68 -17.97 5.08
C TYR A 390 18.43 -16.64 5.11
N VAL A 391 17.94 -15.68 4.31
CA VAL A 391 18.33 -14.26 4.30
C VAL A 391 17.09 -13.41 4.50
N HIS A 392 17.25 -12.22 5.13
CA HIS A 392 16.17 -11.31 5.44
C HIS A 392 15.76 -10.43 4.24
N ARG A 393 16.75 -9.83 3.57
CA ARG A 393 16.65 -9.02 2.36
C ARG A 393 16.10 -7.60 2.53
N ASP A 394 15.56 -7.24 3.70
CA ASP A 394 15.13 -5.88 4.02
C ASP A 394 15.50 -5.48 5.44
N VAL A 395 16.76 -5.52 5.77
CA VAL A 395 17.28 -4.99 7.05
C VAL A 395 17.30 -3.46 6.97
N SER A 396 16.42 -2.82 7.71
CA SER A 396 16.26 -1.36 7.72
C SER A 396 15.93 -0.85 9.12
N LEU A 397 16.05 0.46 9.34
CA LEU A 397 15.70 1.07 10.64
C LEU A 397 14.22 0.88 11.01
N GLY A 398 13.33 0.79 10.01
CA GLY A 398 11.90 0.54 10.23
C GLY A 398 11.61 -0.88 10.70
N ASN A 399 12.51 -1.84 10.39
CA ASN A 399 12.33 -3.26 10.67
C ASN A 399 13.10 -3.73 11.92
N ILE A 400 13.81 -2.82 12.61
CA ILE A 400 14.55 -3.09 13.84
C ILE A 400 13.81 -2.41 15.01
N MET A 401 13.17 -3.20 15.85
CA MET A 401 12.39 -2.71 16.99
C MET A 401 13.03 -3.17 18.31
N LEU A 402 12.85 -2.36 19.35
CA LEU A 402 13.27 -2.68 20.70
C LEU A 402 12.04 -2.88 21.60
N GLN A 403 11.93 -4.05 22.19
CA GLN A 403 10.95 -4.32 23.23
C GLN A 403 11.58 -4.07 24.60
N CYS A 404 10.97 -3.21 25.41
CA CYS A 404 11.39 -3.01 26.80
C CYS A 404 10.88 -4.17 27.67
N MET A 405 11.80 -4.89 28.31
CA MET A 405 11.51 -6.02 29.18
C MET A 405 11.50 -5.61 30.65
N ASP A 406 12.42 -4.71 31.06
CA ASP A 406 12.55 -4.19 32.41
C ASP A 406 12.93 -2.71 32.40
N THR A 407 11.99 -1.85 32.74
CA THR A 407 12.21 -0.40 32.82
C THR A 407 13.13 0.02 33.97
N SER A 408 13.32 -0.83 34.97
CA SER A 408 14.14 -0.55 36.16
C SER A 408 15.62 -0.87 35.98
N SER A 409 15.96 -1.77 35.04
CA SER A 409 17.36 -2.15 34.79
C SER A 409 18.11 -1.10 34.00
N THR A 410 19.36 -0.85 34.37
CA THR A 410 20.35 -0.04 33.61
C THR A 410 21.18 -0.89 32.65
N ASN A 411 21.09 -2.22 32.74
CA ASN A 411 21.76 -3.15 31.84
C ASN A 411 20.93 -3.30 30.56
N LEU A 412 21.49 -2.95 29.41
CA LEU A 412 20.79 -2.99 28.12
C LEU A 412 20.25 -4.38 27.79
N SER A 413 20.97 -5.44 28.10
CA SER A 413 20.56 -6.84 27.83
C SER A 413 19.41 -7.35 28.69
N GLU A 414 19.21 -6.75 29.87
CA GLU A 414 18.07 -7.05 30.73
C GLU A 414 16.88 -6.14 30.39
N ARG A 415 17.19 -4.89 30.00
CA ARG A 415 16.19 -3.87 29.72
C ARG A 415 15.54 -4.04 28.38
N TYR A 416 16.28 -4.45 27.34
CA TYR A 416 15.77 -4.50 25.97
C TYR A 416 16.05 -5.83 25.28
N ILE A 417 15.10 -6.22 24.43
CA ILE A 417 15.30 -7.26 23.44
C ILE A 417 14.98 -6.67 22.05
N THR A 418 15.87 -6.92 21.11
CA THR A 418 15.67 -6.48 19.72
C THR A 418 14.78 -7.46 18.98
N LYS A 419 13.80 -6.91 18.26
CA LYS A 419 12.94 -7.63 17.32
C LYS A 419 13.36 -7.27 15.91
N LEU A 420 13.52 -8.27 15.06
CA LEU A 420 13.66 -8.10 13.62
C LEU A 420 12.31 -8.43 12.97
N ALA A 421 11.72 -7.44 12.33
CA ALA A 421 10.37 -7.48 11.75
C ALA A 421 10.43 -7.51 10.22
N ASP A 422 9.28 -7.71 9.60
CA ASP A 422 9.05 -7.67 8.16
C ASP A 422 9.85 -8.74 7.39
N LEU A 423 9.43 -9.98 7.55
CA LEU A 423 9.99 -11.13 6.86
C LEU A 423 9.39 -11.33 5.44
N GLU A 424 8.63 -10.37 4.93
CA GLU A 424 7.93 -10.49 3.63
C GLU A 424 8.90 -10.86 2.51
N TYR A 425 10.11 -10.31 2.54
CA TYR A 425 11.14 -10.57 1.53
C TYR A 425 12.13 -11.69 1.90
N ALA A 426 12.02 -12.26 3.10
CA ALA A 426 12.94 -13.30 3.54
C ALA A 426 12.81 -14.59 2.71
N ARG A 427 13.95 -15.17 2.32
CA ARG A 427 13.99 -16.37 1.46
C ARG A 427 15.17 -17.28 1.80
N ALA A 428 15.05 -18.55 1.40
CA ALA A 428 16.19 -19.46 1.37
C ALA A 428 17.19 -18.98 0.30
N TYR A 429 18.47 -18.79 0.69
CA TYR A 429 19.48 -18.20 -0.19
C TYR A 429 20.13 -19.21 -1.17
N ASP A 430 19.85 -20.49 -1.06
CA ASP A 430 20.27 -21.54 -1.97
C ASP A 430 19.39 -21.66 -3.23
N LYS A 431 18.23 -21.01 -3.22
CA LYS A 431 17.32 -20.96 -4.37
C LYS A 431 17.70 -19.78 -5.25
N ILE A 432 18.25 -20.09 -6.44
CA ILE A 432 18.52 -19.09 -7.48
C ILE A 432 17.16 -18.56 -7.98
N ALA A 433 16.85 -17.32 -7.67
CA ALA A 433 15.71 -16.61 -8.24
C ALA A 433 16.24 -15.42 -9.04
N ASN A 434 15.51 -15.01 -10.09
CA ASN A 434 15.70 -13.71 -10.73
C ASN A 434 15.28 -12.63 -9.73
N ASP A 435 16.17 -12.35 -8.78
CA ASP A 435 15.91 -11.40 -7.72
C ASP A 435 15.96 -9.98 -8.25
N ARG A 436 14.80 -9.37 -8.48
CA ARG A 436 14.73 -7.91 -8.60
C ARG A 436 15.13 -7.33 -7.24
N GLY A 437 15.88 -6.22 -7.24
CA GLY A 437 16.28 -5.53 -6.01
C GLY A 437 15.04 -5.21 -5.18
N VAL A 438 14.88 -5.91 -4.06
CA VAL A 438 13.82 -5.70 -3.07
C VAL A 438 14.46 -5.19 -1.79
N GLY A 439 13.68 -4.47 -0.98
CA GLY A 439 14.14 -3.89 0.28
C GLY A 439 14.19 -2.37 0.25
N THR A 440 14.54 -1.77 1.38
CA THR A 440 14.59 -0.32 1.59
C THR A 440 15.84 0.26 0.92
N SER A 441 15.68 1.01 -0.16
CA SER A 441 16.75 1.44 -1.08
C SER A 441 17.92 2.15 -0.38
N VAL A 442 17.68 2.93 0.69
CA VAL A 442 18.71 3.67 1.44
C VAL A 442 19.65 2.73 2.22
N PHE A 443 19.17 1.55 2.62
CA PHE A 443 19.91 0.58 3.40
C PHE A 443 20.30 -0.67 2.61
N MET A 444 19.89 -0.74 1.35
CA MET A 444 20.17 -1.88 0.47
C MET A 444 21.66 -1.98 0.17
N ALA A 445 22.20 -3.19 0.22
CA ALA A 445 23.58 -3.48 -0.14
C ALA A 445 23.92 -3.04 -1.56
N VAL A 446 25.16 -2.58 -1.81
CA VAL A 446 25.57 -2.01 -3.09
C VAL A 446 25.40 -2.99 -4.26
N GLU A 447 25.77 -4.26 -4.07
CA GLU A 447 25.59 -5.31 -5.09
C GLU A 447 24.11 -5.58 -5.40
N VAL A 448 23.25 -5.49 -4.37
CA VAL A 448 21.80 -5.64 -4.53
C VAL A 448 21.22 -4.48 -5.34
N GLN A 449 21.68 -3.24 -5.10
CA GLN A 449 21.27 -2.07 -5.89
C GLN A 449 21.72 -2.17 -7.34
N ALA A 450 22.97 -2.63 -7.55
CA ALA A 450 23.55 -2.79 -8.88
C ALA A 450 23.02 -4.01 -9.64
N GLN A 451 22.44 -5.01 -8.94
CA GLN A 451 22.06 -6.31 -9.49
C GLN A 451 23.24 -7.05 -10.13
N GLU A 452 24.45 -6.83 -9.58
CA GLU A 452 25.71 -7.37 -10.08
C GLU A 452 26.63 -7.76 -8.91
N HIS A 453 27.41 -8.83 -9.05
CA HIS A 453 28.47 -9.18 -8.11
C HIS A 453 29.70 -8.31 -8.35
N ILE A 454 29.81 -7.18 -7.64
CA ILE A 454 30.87 -6.17 -7.81
C ILE A 454 32.15 -6.60 -7.12
N PHE A 455 32.05 -7.34 -6.01
CA PHE A 455 33.17 -7.69 -5.12
C PHE A 455 33.66 -9.13 -5.28
N ALA A 456 33.07 -9.90 -6.19
CA ALA A 456 33.48 -11.29 -6.41
C ALA A 456 34.83 -11.35 -7.13
N ASN A 457 35.84 -11.95 -6.50
CA ASN A 457 37.10 -12.32 -7.14
C ASN A 457 36.93 -13.62 -7.94
N CYS A 458 36.01 -13.63 -8.92
CA CYS A 458 35.83 -14.79 -9.81
C CYS A 458 36.86 -14.73 -10.94
N ARG A 459 37.50 -15.88 -11.25
CA ARG A 459 38.27 -16.03 -12.50
C ARG A 459 37.28 -15.88 -13.67
N GLU A 460 37.66 -15.15 -14.70
CA GLU A 460 36.80 -14.82 -15.87
C GLU A 460 36.07 -16.01 -16.49
N GLU A 461 36.63 -17.23 -16.35
CA GLU A 461 36.05 -18.46 -16.91
C GLU A 461 34.81 -18.99 -16.14
N GLU A 462 34.68 -18.67 -14.83
CA GLU A 462 33.53 -19.09 -14.00
C GLU A 462 32.32 -18.12 -14.12
N LEU A 463 32.55 -16.86 -14.52
CA LEU A 463 31.51 -15.84 -14.73
C LEU A 463 30.66 -16.09 -15.99
N LEU A 464 31.21 -16.83 -16.98
CA LEU A 464 30.52 -17.06 -18.26
C LEU A 464 29.41 -18.12 -18.21
N THR A 465 29.30 -18.87 -17.12
CA THR A 465 28.33 -19.96 -17.00
C THR A 465 27.07 -19.65 -16.20
N HIS A 466 27.06 -18.57 -15.36
CA HIS A 466 25.91 -18.23 -14.52
C HIS A 466 25.75 -16.70 -14.41
N ASN A 467 25.02 -16.12 -15.33
CA ASN A 467 24.76 -14.66 -15.42
C ASN A 467 23.65 -14.15 -14.48
N TYR A 468 23.40 -14.78 -13.33
CA TYR A 468 22.33 -14.34 -12.45
C TYR A 468 22.89 -13.84 -11.11
N PHE A 469 22.53 -12.60 -10.76
CA PHE A 469 22.78 -12.05 -9.44
C PHE A 469 22.01 -12.88 -8.39
N ALA A 470 22.68 -13.28 -7.31
CA ALA A 470 22.07 -14.01 -6.20
C ALA A 470 22.30 -13.27 -4.88
N TYR A 471 21.22 -13.03 -4.15
CA TYR A 471 21.30 -12.46 -2.81
C TYR A 471 21.99 -13.45 -1.86
N ASN A 472 22.88 -12.93 -1.00
CA ASN A 472 23.63 -13.75 -0.04
C ASN A 472 23.59 -13.13 1.37
N PRO A 473 23.91 -13.88 2.44
CA PRO A 473 23.82 -13.39 3.81
C PRO A 473 24.64 -12.13 4.13
N LEU A 474 25.73 -11.86 3.41
CA LEU A 474 26.53 -10.65 3.64
C LEU A 474 25.81 -9.37 3.23
N HIS A 475 24.85 -9.44 2.31
CA HIS A 475 24.04 -8.29 1.94
C HIS A 475 23.17 -7.80 3.10
N ASP A 476 22.65 -8.71 3.94
CA ASP A 476 21.92 -8.33 5.16
C ASP A 476 22.82 -7.63 6.17
N VAL A 477 24.06 -8.11 6.33
CA VAL A 477 25.07 -7.48 7.23
C VAL A 477 25.45 -6.10 6.71
N GLU A 478 25.64 -5.95 5.40
CA GLU A 478 25.91 -4.65 4.78
C GLU A 478 24.74 -3.68 5.00
N SER A 479 23.50 -4.15 4.90
CA SER A 479 22.31 -3.35 5.21
C SER A 479 22.30 -2.88 6.67
N ALA A 480 22.67 -3.74 7.63
CA ALA A 480 22.84 -3.35 9.03
C ALA A 480 23.94 -2.30 9.24
N LEU A 481 25.04 -2.40 8.49
CA LEU A 481 26.11 -1.38 8.51
C LEU A 481 25.63 -0.04 7.94
N TRP A 482 24.83 -0.04 6.87
CA TRP A 482 24.21 1.19 6.35
C TRP A 482 23.27 1.84 7.37
N CYS A 483 22.53 1.03 8.15
CA CYS A 483 21.74 1.53 9.27
C CYS A 483 22.62 2.20 10.33
N ALA A 484 23.76 1.59 10.68
CA ALA A 484 24.73 2.16 11.63
C ALA A 484 25.31 3.50 11.13
N ILE A 485 25.74 3.54 9.87
CA ILE A 485 26.27 4.76 9.24
C ILE A 485 25.21 5.87 9.21
N TYR A 486 24.00 5.55 8.78
CA TYR A 486 22.90 6.51 8.73
C TYR A 486 22.63 7.11 10.11
N PHE A 487 22.55 6.26 11.15
CA PHE A 487 22.32 6.71 12.51
C PHE A 487 23.47 7.58 13.02
N ALA A 488 24.73 7.15 12.84
CA ALA A 488 25.90 7.93 13.26
C ALA A 488 25.95 9.32 12.61
N LEU A 489 25.65 9.40 11.31
CA LEU A 489 25.67 10.69 10.58
C LEU A 489 24.49 11.61 10.89
N ARG A 490 23.33 11.05 11.19
CA ARG A 490 22.08 11.81 11.36
C ARG A 490 21.74 12.13 12.82
N ARG A 491 22.11 11.26 13.75
CA ARG A 491 21.64 11.30 15.15
C ARG A 491 22.77 11.49 16.18
N CYS A 492 24.02 11.13 15.86
CA CYS A 492 25.11 11.26 16.80
C CYS A 492 25.89 12.56 16.60
N SER A 493 26.03 13.35 17.65
CA SER A 493 27.03 14.43 17.70
C SER A 493 28.31 13.88 18.31
N ARG A 494 29.47 14.48 17.96
CA ARG A 494 30.79 14.09 18.48
C ARG A 494 30.85 13.97 20.02
N ARG A 495 30.03 14.72 20.76
CA ARG A 495 29.99 14.69 22.24
C ARG A 495 29.23 13.50 22.81
N VAL A 496 28.43 12.78 22.02
CA VAL A 496 27.54 11.69 22.48
C VAL A 496 28.25 10.33 22.42
N LEU A 497 29.35 10.22 21.65
CA LEU A 497 30.11 8.97 21.50
C LEU A 497 31.23 8.78 22.56
N GLU A 498 31.22 9.54 23.65
CA GLU A 498 32.25 9.46 24.69
C GLU A 498 31.98 8.32 25.68
N SER A 499 32.91 7.38 25.76
CA SER A 499 33.15 6.32 26.77
C SER A 499 32.29 5.07 26.77
N THR A 500 30.99 5.14 27.12
CA THR A 500 30.15 3.93 27.28
C THR A 500 29.55 3.43 25.96
N ASP A 501 29.20 4.37 25.10
CA ASP A 501 28.56 4.11 23.79
C ASP A 501 29.55 3.47 22.81
N TRP A 502 30.83 3.83 22.94
CA TRP A 502 31.92 3.26 22.16
C TRP A 502 32.10 1.74 22.37
N LYS A 503 31.94 1.28 23.61
CA LYS A 503 32.02 -0.16 23.89
C LYS A 503 30.97 -0.96 23.12
N VAL A 504 29.73 -0.48 23.13
CA VAL A 504 28.60 -1.15 22.44
C VAL A 504 28.78 -1.10 20.92
N MET A 505 29.24 0.02 20.37
CA MET A 505 29.56 0.13 18.95
C MET A 505 30.71 -0.80 18.55
N ARG A 506 31.74 -0.91 19.38
CA ARG A 506 32.86 -1.86 19.18
C ARG A 506 32.37 -3.30 19.21
N ASP A 507 31.51 -3.65 20.17
CA ASP A 507 30.99 -5.01 20.29
C ASP A 507 30.11 -5.36 19.06
N PHE A 508 29.32 -4.42 18.54
CA PHE A 508 28.63 -4.56 17.24
C PHE A 508 29.60 -4.83 16.08
N LEU A 509 30.68 -4.05 15.97
CA LEU A 509 31.67 -4.22 14.90
C LEU A 509 32.39 -5.57 14.98
N LEU A 510 32.74 -6.01 16.19
CA LEU A 510 33.40 -7.32 16.42
C LEU A 510 32.47 -8.49 16.07
N GLU A 511 31.17 -8.36 16.37
CA GLU A 511 30.18 -9.38 16.02
C GLU A 511 29.99 -9.43 14.50
N ALA A 512 29.87 -8.27 13.84
CA ALA A 512 29.79 -8.20 12.38
C ALA A 512 31.04 -8.84 11.69
N GLU A 513 32.26 -8.62 12.23
CA GLU A 513 33.47 -9.27 11.73
C GLU A 513 33.48 -10.79 11.99
N SER A 514 32.95 -11.22 13.13
CA SER A 514 32.84 -12.65 13.46
C SER A 514 31.87 -13.35 12.51
N TYR A 515 30.71 -12.72 12.26
CA TYR A 515 29.74 -13.20 11.28
C TYR A 515 30.36 -13.32 9.88
N GLU A 516 31.04 -12.27 9.43
CA GLU A 516 31.72 -12.26 8.16
C GLU A 516 32.74 -13.41 8.04
N ARG A 517 33.57 -13.62 9.06
CA ARG A 517 34.54 -14.74 9.10
C ARG A 517 33.83 -16.10 9.03
N ALA A 518 32.67 -16.25 9.68
CA ALA A 518 31.89 -17.49 9.64
C ALA A 518 31.31 -17.76 8.24
N VAL A 519 30.90 -16.71 7.52
CA VAL A 519 30.40 -16.82 6.14
C VAL A 519 31.52 -17.12 5.14
N CYS A 520 32.68 -16.49 5.33
CA CYS A 520 33.85 -16.63 4.46
C CYS A 520 34.76 -17.82 4.81
N ALA A 521 34.52 -18.57 5.91
CA ALA A 521 35.29 -19.73 6.27
C ALA A 521 35.25 -20.79 5.15
N PRO A 522 36.37 -21.39 4.76
CA PRO A 522 36.42 -22.38 3.69
C PRO A 522 35.57 -23.58 4.07
N CYS A 523 34.48 -23.79 3.33
CA CYS A 523 33.71 -25.02 3.43
C CYS A 523 34.56 -26.19 2.91
N THR A 524 35.01 -27.05 3.78
CA THR A 524 35.81 -28.26 3.47
C THR A 524 35.01 -29.36 2.77
N SER A 525 33.72 -29.17 2.49
CA SER A 525 32.85 -30.09 1.75
C SER A 525 32.22 -29.45 0.50
N GLY A 526 32.82 -29.64 -0.57
CA GLY A 526 32.57 -30.04 -1.93
C GLY A 526 31.36 -29.55 -2.72
N SER A 527 30.86 -28.30 -2.63
CA SER A 527 29.96 -27.79 -3.65
C SER A 527 30.61 -26.59 -4.36
N PRO A 528 30.74 -26.60 -5.71
CA PRO A 528 31.32 -25.48 -6.47
C PRO A 528 30.57 -24.16 -6.32
N GLN A 529 29.25 -24.20 -6.03
CA GLN A 529 28.40 -23.04 -5.85
C GLN A 529 28.70 -22.22 -4.59
N ARG A 530 29.33 -22.81 -3.56
CA ARG A 530 29.72 -22.10 -2.33
C ARG A 530 31.05 -21.36 -2.43
N ARG A 531 31.87 -21.62 -3.46
CA ARG A 531 33.15 -20.93 -3.69
C ARG A 531 33.01 -19.52 -4.30
N ALA A 532 31.87 -19.22 -4.95
CA ALA A 532 31.61 -17.91 -5.57
C ALA A 532 31.21 -16.82 -4.56
N LEU A 533 31.06 -17.15 -3.27
CA LEU A 533 30.52 -16.26 -2.24
C LEU A 533 31.60 -15.61 -1.35
N ILE A 534 32.84 -15.52 -1.79
CA ILE A 534 33.92 -14.83 -1.03
C ILE A 534 33.89 -13.35 -1.42
N ILE A 535 33.10 -12.56 -0.68
CA ILE A 535 33.07 -11.10 -0.80
C ILE A 535 34.04 -10.51 0.22
N ARG A 536 34.91 -9.60 -0.21
CA ARG A 536 35.78 -8.85 0.70
C ARG A 536 34.96 -7.80 1.48
N PRO A 537 35.25 -7.59 2.78
CA PRO A 537 34.52 -6.70 3.67
C PRO A 537 34.77 -5.21 3.36
N TYR A 538 34.33 -4.74 2.23
CA TYR A 538 34.48 -3.32 1.87
C TYR A 538 33.62 -2.42 2.77
N GLY A 539 32.45 -2.89 3.20
CA GLY A 539 31.53 -2.14 4.05
C GLY A 539 32.12 -1.83 5.43
N LEU A 540 32.66 -2.83 6.12
CA LEU A 540 33.32 -2.65 7.43
C LEU A 540 34.58 -1.77 7.34
N CYS A 541 35.38 -1.92 6.27
CA CYS A 541 36.56 -1.10 6.04
C CYS A 541 36.20 0.35 5.72
N LEU A 542 35.15 0.59 4.94
CA LEU A 542 34.60 1.94 4.67
C LEU A 542 34.02 2.57 5.93
N PHE A 543 33.28 1.83 6.73
CA PHE A 543 32.71 2.28 8.00
C PHE A 543 33.81 2.68 8.99
N ARG A 544 34.83 1.84 9.18
CA ARG A 544 36.02 2.18 10.00
C ARG A 544 36.74 3.42 9.48
N LYS A 545 36.97 3.53 8.17
CA LYS A 545 37.57 4.71 7.53
C LYS A 545 36.74 5.97 7.73
N GLN A 546 35.42 5.90 7.62
CA GLN A 546 34.57 7.07 7.85
C GLN A 546 34.49 7.44 9.33
N LEU A 547 34.50 6.47 10.25
CA LEU A 547 34.57 6.74 11.68
C LEU A 547 35.91 7.36 12.06
N SER A 548 37.04 6.87 11.56
CA SER A 548 38.35 7.49 11.82
C SER A 548 38.45 8.89 11.22
N HIS A 549 37.84 9.16 10.06
CA HIS A 549 37.75 10.51 9.49
C HIS A 549 36.87 11.47 10.31
N LEU A 550 35.79 10.97 10.91
CA LEU A 550 34.86 11.80 11.68
C LEU A 550 35.31 12.02 13.14
N TYR A 551 36.02 11.04 13.72
CA TYR A 551 36.28 10.99 15.17
C TYR A 551 37.76 10.85 15.56
N GLY A 552 38.70 10.73 14.58
CA GLY A 552 40.15 10.57 14.80
C GLY A 552 40.63 9.14 14.82
N ASP A 553 41.95 8.95 14.68
CA ASP A 553 42.63 7.63 14.53
C ASP A 553 42.59 6.73 15.77
N ASP A 554 42.00 7.17 16.87
CA ASP A 554 41.86 6.35 18.12
C ASP A 554 40.60 5.46 18.09
N CYS A 555 39.93 5.33 16.95
CA CYS A 555 38.75 4.48 16.76
C CYS A 555 39.09 3.16 16.09
#